data_462e8a5be6bfaf8d5532784f044af583
#
_entry.id   462e8a5be6bfaf8d5532784f044af583
#
_cell.length_a   1.000
_cell.length_b   1.000
_cell.length_c   1.000
_cell.angle_alpha   90.00
_cell.angle_beta   90.00
_cell.angle_gamma   90.00
#
_symmetry.space_group_name_H-M   'P 1'
#
loop_
_entity.id
_entity.type
_entity.pdbx_description
1 polymer ?
#
loop_
_entity_poly.entity_id
_entity_poly.type
_entity_poly.pdbx_seq_one_letter_code
_entity_poly.pdbx_strand_id
1 'polypeptide(L)'
;HKVKCAEARLDFSKFVKKINPDDLPGRHFDVLTSAFHRIAAGEPVRLIINIAPRRGKSERTSYLFPAWFVGRFPKKKVMAICNVKTLASDFGAKIRNLMETQEYQDVFPNVRLANDAKSKDKWRTNYKGEYFAGGVGSTVYGRGADLLILDDIHSERESTDGKMEPPSKEDYDAAWNWYQSILSRLHPNGSILVVMQRWSKHDLCGRLIDASRRTPGSHQWEVITLPALEEKQDIDGNIHYESTWPEYWSTKAMVQLRETMMAEPGGAWRWNSMYQQNPGADSVSMMKRDYWRKWEKSSPPKCEFVI
;
A
#
# COMPACT_ATOMS: atom_id res chain seq x y z
N HIS A 1 -26.89 20.74 4.32
CA HIS A 1 -25.44 20.86 4.52
C HIS A 1 -24.98 20.19 5.83
N LYS A 2 -25.50 20.60 6.99
CA LYS A 2 -25.10 20.05 8.32
C LYS A 2 -25.20 18.53 8.44
N VAL A 3 -26.27 17.91 7.91
CA VAL A 3 -26.45 16.47 7.92
C VAL A 3 -25.35 15.77 7.12
N LYS A 4 -25.07 16.23 5.90
CA LYS A 4 -24.00 15.66 5.05
C LYS A 4 -22.62 15.78 5.71
N CYS A 5 -22.34 16.87 6.44
CA CYS A 5 -21.09 17.02 7.18
C CYS A 5 -21.00 16.06 8.38
N ALA A 6 -22.13 15.84 9.10
CA ALA A 6 -22.18 14.86 10.18
C ALA A 6 -21.95 13.42 9.67
N GLU A 7 -22.55 13.07 8.55
CA GLU A 7 -22.32 11.78 7.90
C GLU A 7 -20.86 11.61 7.45
N ALA A 8 -20.27 12.64 6.83
CA ALA A 8 -18.87 12.62 6.40
C ALA A 8 -17.86 12.48 7.56
N ARG A 9 -18.21 12.93 8.77
CA ARG A 9 -17.39 12.66 9.98
C ARG A 9 -17.32 11.19 10.31
N LEU A 10 -18.40 10.46 10.11
CA LEU A 10 -18.53 9.06 10.55
C LEU A 10 -18.18 8.07 9.45
N ASP A 11 -18.34 8.45 8.20
CA ASP A 11 -18.17 7.61 7.03
C ASP A 11 -17.08 8.14 6.11
N PHE A 12 -16.05 7.33 5.85
CA PHE A 12 -14.90 7.72 5.05
C PHE A 12 -15.28 7.97 3.58
N SER A 13 -16.18 7.15 3.00
CA SER A 13 -16.57 7.34 1.60
C SER A 13 -17.36 8.64 1.39
N LYS A 14 -18.22 8.99 2.36
CA LYS A 14 -18.94 10.28 2.36
C LYS A 14 -17.99 11.46 2.58
N PHE A 15 -16.94 11.28 3.39
CA PHE A 15 -15.88 12.29 3.52
C PHE A 15 -15.17 12.51 2.19
N VAL A 16 -14.73 11.43 1.55
CA VAL A 16 -14.07 11.52 0.23
C VAL A 16 -14.94 12.27 -0.76
N LYS A 17 -16.22 11.90 -0.89
CA LYS A 17 -17.16 12.54 -1.82
C LYS A 17 -17.44 14.01 -1.46
N LYS A 18 -17.35 14.39 -0.18
CA LYS A 18 -17.49 15.78 0.27
C LYS A 18 -16.26 16.62 -0.10
N ILE A 19 -15.05 16.04 0.04
CA ILE A 19 -13.78 16.73 -0.28
C ILE A 19 -13.53 16.78 -1.78
N ASN A 20 -13.83 15.70 -2.48
CA ASN A 20 -13.68 15.57 -3.93
C ASN A 20 -15.00 15.12 -4.57
N PRO A 21 -15.88 16.06 -4.96
CA PRO A 21 -17.17 15.73 -5.58
C PRO A 21 -17.04 14.96 -6.90
N ASP A 22 -15.94 15.17 -7.63
CA ASP A 22 -15.66 14.54 -8.93
C ASP A 22 -14.91 13.19 -8.80
N ASP A 23 -14.76 12.69 -7.55
CA ASP A 23 -14.10 11.43 -7.30
C ASP A 23 -14.79 10.27 -8.05
N LEU A 24 -13.99 9.55 -8.82
CA LEU A 24 -14.50 8.40 -9.58
C LEU A 24 -14.76 7.22 -8.62
N PRO A 25 -15.93 6.59 -8.74
CA PRO A 25 -16.22 5.39 -7.96
C PRO A 25 -15.29 4.24 -8.37
N GLY A 26 -15.14 3.27 -7.48
CA GLY A 26 -14.40 2.05 -7.75
C GLY A 26 -14.68 1.03 -6.64
N ARG A 27 -15.13 -0.17 -7.02
CA ARG A 27 -15.49 -1.24 -6.07
C ARG A 27 -14.34 -1.63 -5.12
N HIS A 28 -13.10 -1.48 -5.56
CA HIS A 28 -11.93 -1.74 -4.73
C HIS A 28 -11.78 -0.73 -3.57
N PHE A 29 -12.35 0.47 -3.68
CA PHE A 29 -12.36 1.44 -2.58
C PHE A 29 -13.29 1.05 -1.43
N ASP A 30 -14.33 0.26 -1.69
CA ASP A 30 -15.26 -0.21 -0.64
C ASP A 30 -14.53 -1.15 0.34
N VAL A 31 -13.66 -2.00 -0.19
CA VAL A 31 -12.82 -2.90 0.62
C VAL A 31 -11.87 -2.10 1.51
N LEU A 32 -11.23 -1.06 0.96
CA LEU A 32 -10.35 -0.18 1.73
C LEU A 32 -11.12 0.60 2.79
N THR A 33 -12.29 1.13 2.43
CA THR A 33 -13.17 1.88 3.34
C THR A 33 -13.59 1.05 4.54
N SER A 34 -13.94 -0.23 4.32
CA SER A 34 -14.27 -1.15 5.42
C SER A 34 -13.12 -1.31 6.41
N ALA A 35 -11.91 -1.51 5.92
CA ALA A 35 -10.72 -1.61 6.78
C ALA A 35 -10.43 -0.31 7.54
N PHE A 36 -10.61 0.85 6.89
CA PHE A 36 -10.41 2.15 7.54
C PHE A 36 -11.45 2.43 8.63
N HIS A 37 -12.68 1.98 8.46
CA HIS A 37 -13.70 2.06 9.50
C HIS A 37 -13.35 1.21 10.73
N ARG A 38 -12.78 0.02 10.55
CA ARG A 38 -12.30 -0.83 11.66
C ARG A 38 -11.19 -0.14 12.46
N ILE A 39 -10.21 0.46 11.77
CA ILE A 39 -9.17 1.26 12.41
C ILE A 39 -9.79 2.43 13.19
N ALA A 40 -10.76 3.11 12.60
CA ALA A 40 -11.48 4.21 13.25
C ALA A 40 -12.40 3.74 14.40
N ALA A 41 -12.80 2.49 14.43
CA ALA A 41 -13.49 1.86 15.56
C ALA A 41 -12.54 1.50 16.72
N GLY A 42 -11.21 1.64 16.51
CA GLY A 42 -10.20 1.35 17.53
C GLY A 42 -9.63 -0.06 17.47
N GLU A 43 -9.92 -0.82 16.42
CA GLU A 43 -9.32 -2.14 16.23
C GLU A 43 -7.82 -1.98 15.90
N PRO A 44 -6.93 -2.78 16.52
CA PRO A 44 -5.50 -2.77 16.21
C PRO A 44 -5.22 -3.56 14.92
N VAL A 45 -5.50 -2.95 13.78
CA VAL A 45 -5.39 -3.60 12.46
C VAL A 45 -3.93 -3.69 11.99
N ARG A 46 -3.58 -4.83 11.39
CA ARG A 46 -2.35 -5.07 10.64
C ARG A 46 -2.73 -5.40 9.21
N LEU A 47 -2.63 -4.44 8.31
CA LEU A 47 -3.18 -4.55 6.96
C LEU A 47 -2.10 -4.35 5.91
N ILE A 48 -2.01 -5.30 4.99
CA ILE A 48 -1.26 -5.21 3.75
C ILE A 48 -2.25 -4.97 2.62
N ILE A 49 -2.02 -3.93 1.83
CA ILE A 49 -2.79 -3.59 0.63
C ILE A 49 -1.84 -3.69 -0.56
N ASN A 50 -1.95 -4.78 -1.31
CA ASN A 50 -1.23 -4.95 -2.56
C ASN A 50 -2.14 -4.53 -3.71
N ILE A 51 -1.76 -3.47 -4.41
CA ILE A 51 -2.58 -2.86 -5.46
C ILE A 51 -1.70 -2.35 -6.59
N ALA A 52 -2.18 -2.52 -7.82
CA ALA A 52 -1.51 -2.09 -9.03
C ALA A 52 -1.24 -0.57 -9.06
N PRO A 53 -0.21 -0.11 -9.80
CA PRO A 53 0.05 1.31 -9.99
C PRO A 53 -1.15 2.06 -10.57
N ARG A 54 -1.27 3.36 -10.22
CA ARG A 54 -2.33 4.24 -10.74
C ARG A 54 -3.77 3.78 -10.45
N ARG A 55 -3.98 3.14 -9.28
CA ARG A 55 -5.30 2.69 -8.80
C ARG A 55 -5.80 3.47 -7.59
N GLY A 56 -5.34 4.70 -7.40
CA GLY A 56 -5.80 5.57 -6.31
C GLY A 56 -5.31 5.16 -4.91
N LYS A 57 -4.33 4.23 -4.80
CA LYS A 57 -3.86 3.69 -3.51
C LYS A 57 -3.43 4.79 -2.55
N SER A 58 -2.41 5.57 -2.92
CA SER A 58 -1.82 6.59 -2.04
C SER A 58 -2.77 7.76 -1.80
N GLU A 59 -3.64 8.09 -2.78
CA GLU A 59 -4.69 9.09 -2.61
C GLU A 59 -5.64 8.71 -1.46
N ARG A 60 -6.03 7.41 -1.39
CA ARG A 60 -6.91 6.91 -0.32
C ARG A 60 -6.17 6.71 0.99
N THR A 61 -5.00 6.06 0.95
CA THR A 61 -4.31 5.57 2.16
C THR A 61 -3.37 6.59 2.79
N SER A 62 -2.70 7.43 1.98
CA SER A 62 -1.65 8.34 2.46
C SER A 62 -2.06 9.80 2.46
N TYR A 63 -3.22 10.13 1.85
CA TYR A 63 -3.76 11.49 1.84
C TYR A 63 -5.13 11.56 2.53
N LEU A 64 -6.19 10.98 1.93
CA LEU A 64 -7.56 11.21 2.42
C LEU A 64 -7.83 10.48 3.74
N PHE A 65 -7.36 9.25 3.92
CA PHE A 65 -7.58 8.51 5.16
C PHE A 65 -6.90 9.15 6.38
N PRO A 66 -5.61 9.51 6.37
CA PRO A 66 -5.01 10.20 7.51
C PRO A 66 -5.63 11.59 7.76
N ALA A 67 -6.09 12.31 6.72
CA ALA A 67 -6.82 13.55 6.90
C ALA A 67 -8.13 13.34 7.68
N TRP A 68 -8.92 12.34 7.27
CA TRP A 68 -10.15 11.96 7.96
C TRP A 68 -9.88 11.43 9.38
N PHE A 69 -8.84 10.61 9.54
CA PHE A 69 -8.48 10.02 10.84
C PHE A 69 -8.12 11.10 11.87
N VAL A 70 -7.27 12.07 11.51
CA VAL A 70 -6.92 13.16 12.44
C VAL A 70 -8.09 14.11 12.69
N GLY A 71 -9.01 14.26 11.75
CA GLY A 71 -10.26 15.01 11.95
C GLY A 71 -11.14 14.37 13.01
N ARG A 72 -11.27 13.05 12.98
CA ARG A 72 -12.04 12.28 13.99
C ARG A 72 -11.33 12.15 15.33
N PHE A 73 -10.01 11.98 15.29
CA PHE A 73 -9.19 11.68 16.45
C PHE A 73 -8.03 12.67 16.58
N PRO A 74 -8.32 13.97 16.85
CA PRO A 74 -7.34 15.04 16.74
C PRO A 74 -6.22 15.00 17.79
N LYS A 75 -6.25 14.06 18.73
CA LYS A 75 -5.18 13.77 19.69
C LYS A 75 -4.24 12.64 19.24
N LYS A 76 -4.65 11.88 18.23
CA LYS A 76 -3.89 10.72 17.74
C LYS A 76 -2.69 11.14 16.89
N LYS A 77 -1.70 10.27 16.83
CA LYS A 77 -0.46 10.49 16.09
C LYS A 77 -0.40 9.59 14.87
N VAL A 78 -0.14 10.18 13.71
CA VAL A 78 0.02 9.49 12.44
C VAL A 78 1.49 9.60 12.00
N MET A 79 2.07 8.48 11.59
CA MET A 79 3.38 8.42 10.97
C MET A 79 3.24 7.82 9.58
N ALA A 80 3.60 8.58 8.54
CA ALA A 80 3.57 8.16 7.16
C ALA A 80 4.99 8.09 6.60
N ILE A 81 5.34 6.93 6.06
CA ILE A 81 6.67 6.63 5.54
C ILE A 81 6.55 6.14 4.11
N CYS A 82 7.33 6.72 3.22
CA CYS A 82 7.50 6.27 1.84
C CYS A 82 8.96 5.86 1.60
N ASN A 83 9.26 5.27 0.44
CA ASN A 83 10.66 5.01 0.07
C ASN A 83 11.50 6.29 0.14
N VAL A 84 11.03 7.38 -0.45
CA VAL A 84 11.71 8.68 -0.38
C VAL A 84 10.93 9.69 0.46
N LYS A 85 11.65 10.44 1.28
CA LYS A 85 11.07 11.44 2.20
C LYS A 85 10.24 12.50 1.48
N THR A 86 10.64 12.92 0.28
CA THR A 86 9.94 13.98 -0.47
C THR A 86 8.50 13.59 -0.77
N LEU A 87 8.25 12.35 -1.19
CA LEU A 87 6.90 11.84 -1.46
C LEU A 87 6.02 11.86 -0.19
N ALA A 88 6.56 11.37 0.93
CA ALA A 88 5.84 11.41 2.20
C ALA A 88 5.53 12.85 2.65
N SER A 89 6.49 13.78 2.47
CA SER A 89 6.34 15.19 2.81
C SER A 89 5.29 15.88 1.94
N ASP A 90 5.16 15.50 0.67
CA ASP A 90 4.15 16.05 -0.23
C ASP A 90 2.73 15.62 0.19
N PHE A 91 2.55 14.38 0.65
CA PHE A 91 1.30 13.96 1.28
C PHE A 91 1.02 14.74 2.57
N GLY A 92 2.04 14.93 3.41
CA GLY A 92 1.92 15.74 4.62
C GLY A 92 1.48 17.19 4.33
N ALA A 93 2.04 17.80 3.27
CA ALA A 93 1.63 19.12 2.80
C ALA A 93 0.18 19.14 2.27
N LYS A 94 -0.21 18.13 1.48
CA LYS A 94 -1.59 17.99 0.97
C LYS A 94 -2.60 17.90 2.12
N ILE A 95 -2.34 17.06 3.12
CA ILE A 95 -3.22 16.92 4.30
C ILE A 95 -3.30 18.24 5.05
N ARG A 96 -2.17 18.87 5.33
CA ARG A 96 -2.09 20.16 6.00
C ARG A 96 -2.92 21.22 5.28
N ASN A 97 -2.75 21.34 3.96
CA ASN A 97 -3.49 22.32 3.15
C ASN A 97 -4.98 21.99 3.12
N LEU A 98 -5.36 20.71 3.02
CA LEU A 98 -6.76 20.28 3.09
C LEU A 98 -7.40 20.68 4.42
N MET A 99 -6.69 20.53 5.55
CA MET A 99 -7.20 20.92 6.86
C MET A 99 -7.53 22.41 6.98
N GLU A 100 -6.96 23.26 6.13
CA GLU A 100 -7.21 24.72 6.09
C GLU A 100 -8.36 25.10 5.14
N THR A 101 -8.88 24.16 4.33
CA THR A 101 -10.01 24.43 3.41
C THR A 101 -11.35 24.52 4.16
N GLN A 102 -12.31 25.24 3.57
CA GLN A 102 -13.65 25.37 4.12
C GLN A 102 -14.38 24.02 4.15
N GLU A 103 -14.21 23.20 3.11
CA GLU A 103 -14.83 21.87 2.98
C GLU A 103 -14.44 20.95 4.14
N TYR A 104 -13.15 20.94 4.50
CA TYR A 104 -12.67 20.17 5.64
C TYR A 104 -13.18 20.75 6.97
N GLN A 105 -13.16 22.06 7.12
CA GLN A 105 -13.62 22.75 8.30
C GLN A 105 -15.13 22.60 8.54
N ASP A 106 -15.92 22.48 7.48
CA ASP A 106 -17.35 22.15 7.58
C ASP A 106 -17.56 20.75 8.19
N VAL A 107 -16.69 19.80 7.82
CA VAL A 107 -16.74 18.44 8.40
C VAL A 107 -16.17 18.41 9.81
N PHE A 108 -15.04 19.04 10.08
CA PHE A 108 -14.33 19.02 11.36
C PHE A 108 -14.13 20.43 11.94
N PRO A 109 -15.19 21.15 12.36
CA PRO A 109 -15.15 22.57 12.67
C PRO A 109 -14.24 22.97 13.84
N ASN A 110 -13.87 22.02 14.69
CA ASN A 110 -13.06 22.27 15.89
C ASN A 110 -11.59 21.82 15.72
N VAL A 111 -11.24 21.20 14.59
CA VAL A 111 -9.87 20.71 14.35
C VAL A 111 -9.11 21.70 13.48
N ARG A 112 -8.00 22.19 14.02
CA ARG A 112 -7.13 23.20 13.38
C ARG A 112 -5.68 22.75 13.46
N LEU A 113 -4.85 23.32 12.62
CA LEU A 113 -3.40 23.21 12.76
C LEU A 113 -2.93 24.07 13.95
N ALA A 114 -2.01 23.53 14.74
CA ALA A 114 -1.33 24.32 15.77
C ALA A 114 -0.42 25.38 15.12
N ASN A 115 -0.34 26.56 15.71
CA ASN A 115 0.38 27.69 15.10
C ASN A 115 1.90 27.50 15.04
N ASP A 116 2.46 26.67 15.93
CA ASP A 116 3.89 26.50 16.15
C ASP A 116 4.50 25.28 15.39
N ALA A 117 3.70 24.52 14.64
CA ALA A 117 4.18 23.33 13.96
C ALA A 117 3.41 23.08 12.67
N LYS A 118 3.84 23.73 11.58
CA LYS A 118 3.20 23.69 10.25
C LYS A 118 4.15 23.35 9.10
N SER A 119 5.22 22.57 9.34
CA SER A 119 6.08 22.16 8.23
C SER A 119 5.40 21.11 7.35
N LYS A 120 5.87 20.89 6.13
CA LYS A 120 5.26 19.92 5.22
C LYS A 120 5.39 18.47 5.68
N ASP A 121 6.43 18.18 6.43
CA ASP A 121 6.77 16.84 6.92
C ASP A 121 6.43 16.63 8.40
N LYS A 122 6.07 17.71 9.10
CA LYS A 122 5.67 17.63 10.50
C LYS A 122 4.72 18.76 10.86
N TRP A 123 3.54 18.40 11.34
CA TRP A 123 2.59 19.37 11.88
C TRP A 123 1.79 18.78 13.04
N ARG A 124 1.15 19.63 13.79
CA ARG A 124 0.32 19.25 14.93
C ARG A 124 -1.08 19.83 14.83
N THR A 125 -2.02 19.13 15.42
CA THR A 125 -3.36 19.67 15.64
C THR A 125 -3.40 20.55 16.90
N ASN A 126 -4.41 21.42 17.00
CA ASN A 126 -4.71 22.18 18.22
C ASN A 126 -5.05 21.30 19.43
N TYR A 127 -5.25 19.99 19.22
CA TYR A 127 -5.45 18.98 20.28
C TYR A 127 -4.18 18.18 20.60
N LYS A 128 -3.00 18.61 20.12
CA LYS A 128 -1.71 17.97 20.33
C LYS A 128 -1.52 16.62 19.61
N GLY A 129 -2.40 16.24 18.68
CA GLY A 129 -2.10 15.15 17.74
C GLY A 129 -0.96 15.55 16.82
N GLU A 130 -0.24 14.58 16.29
CA GLU A 130 0.93 14.82 15.42
C GLU A 130 0.81 14.04 14.13
N TYR A 131 1.20 14.67 13.02
CA TYR A 131 1.51 14.00 11.78
C TYR A 131 3.01 14.12 11.51
N PHE A 132 3.63 13.02 11.14
CA PHE A 132 5.03 12.96 10.75
C PHE A 132 5.18 12.20 9.43
N ALA A 133 5.89 12.79 8.48
CA ALA A 133 6.28 12.21 7.21
C ALA A 133 7.79 11.95 7.16
N GLY A 134 8.18 10.76 6.72
CA GLY A 134 9.58 10.36 6.60
C GLY A 134 9.84 9.44 5.41
N GLY A 135 11.10 9.24 5.09
CA GLY A 135 11.56 8.20 4.17
C GLY A 135 12.03 6.96 4.92
N VAL A 136 12.19 5.83 4.22
CA VAL A 136 12.88 4.66 4.77
C VAL A 136 14.27 5.09 5.27
N GLY A 137 14.68 4.61 6.43
CA GLY A 137 15.92 5.04 7.09
C GLY A 137 15.84 6.37 7.86
N SER A 138 14.72 7.09 7.80
CA SER A 138 14.55 8.33 8.58
C SER A 138 14.66 8.08 10.08
N THR A 139 15.27 9.03 10.77
CA THR A 139 15.34 9.02 12.24
C THR A 139 13.96 9.29 12.86
N VAL A 140 13.39 8.28 13.48
CA VAL A 140 12.06 8.34 14.14
C VAL A 140 12.14 8.30 15.67
N TYR A 141 13.32 8.48 16.23
CA TYR A 141 13.53 8.43 17.68
C TYR A 141 12.68 9.48 18.42
N GLY A 142 12.16 9.09 19.59
CA GLY A 142 11.31 9.96 20.41
C GLY A 142 9.90 10.20 19.86
N ARG A 143 9.50 9.56 18.75
CA ARG A 143 8.15 9.66 18.19
C ARG A 143 7.38 8.38 18.42
N GLY A 144 6.08 8.50 18.63
CA GLY A 144 5.15 7.39 18.67
C GLY A 144 4.06 7.54 17.60
N ALA A 145 3.38 6.45 17.25
CA ALA A 145 2.28 6.45 16.29
C ALA A 145 1.10 5.60 16.80
N ASP A 146 -0.11 6.13 16.61
CA ASP A 146 -1.36 5.37 16.73
C ASP A 146 -1.74 4.76 15.37
N LEU A 147 -1.29 5.39 14.27
CA LEU A 147 -1.43 4.90 12.91
C LEU A 147 -0.10 5.05 12.18
N LEU A 148 0.46 3.92 11.76
CA LEU A 148 1.66 3.85 10.92
C LEU A 148 1.26 3.47 9.50
N ILE A 149 1.61 4.31 8.53
CA ILE A 149 1.36 4.09 7.11
C ILE A 149 2.71 3.92 6.41
N LEU A 150 2.90 2.80 5.76
CA LEU A 150 4.08 2.46 4.96
C LEU A 150 3.64 2.38 3.49
N ASP A 151 3.91 3.44 2.72
CA ASP A 151 3.44 3.57 1.34
C ASP A 151 4.61 3.51 0.36
N ASP A 152 4.56 2.56 -0.57
CA ASP A 152 5.58 2.32 -1.59
C ASP A 152 7.01 2.33 -1.00
N ILE A 153 7.26 1.42 -0.05
CA ILE A 153 8.55 1.30 0.67
C ILE A 153 9.70 0.88 -0.25
N HIS A 154 9.39 0.23 -1.36
CA HIS A 154 10.35 -0.13 -2.40
C HIS A 154 10.08 0.65 -3.68
N SER A 155 11.14 0.98 -4.42
CA SER A 155 11.08 1.58 -5.75
C SER A 155 12.13 0.96 -6.66
N GLU A 156 11.96 1.14 -7.95
CA GLU A 156 13.02 0.86 -8.91
C GLU A 156 14.27 1.68 -8.57
N ARG A 157 15.42 1.13 -8.90
CA ARG A 157 16.73 1.78 -8.77
C ARG A 157 17.33 1.98 -10.16
N GLU A 158 18.10 3.01 -10.33
CA GLU A 158 18.89 3.21 -11.53
C GLU A 158 20.19 2.42 -11.44
N SER A 159 20.44 1.57 -12.43
CA SER A 159 21.70 0.84 -12.55
C SER A 159 22.80 1.72 -13.12
N THR A 160 24.05 1.23 -13.07
CA THR A 160 25.23 1.97 -13.54
C THR A 160 25.21 2.29 -15.05
N ASP A 161 24.42 1.56 -15.81
CA ASP A 161 24.20 1.79 -17.25
C ASP A 161 22.92 2.61 -17.54
N GLY A 162 22.32 3.23 -16.51
CA GLY A 162 21.15 4.10 -16.64
C GLY A 162 19.81 3.38 -16.80
N LYS A 163 19.78 2.06 -16.63
CA LYS A 163 18.52 1.30 -16.71
C LYS A 163 17.83 1.24 -15.36
N MET A 164 16.51 1.27 -15.40
CA MET A 164 15.69 1.06 -14.20
C MET A 164 15.56 -0.44 -13.90
N GLU A 165 16.04 -0.82 -12.73
CA GLU A 165 16.03 -2.19 -12.23
C GLU A 165 15.11 -2.34 -11.02
N PRO A 166 14.56 -3.54 -10.78
CA PRO A 166 13.84 -3.81 -9.53
C PRO A 166 14.76 -3.64 -8.31
N PRO A 167 14.18 -3.45 -7.11
CA PRO A 167 14.95 -3.44 -5.86
C PRO A 167 15.83 -4.69 -5.72
N SER A 168 17.03 -4.51 -5.23
CA SER A 168 17.97 -5.59 -4.97
C SER A 168 17.63 -6.36 -3.70
N LYS A 169 18.35 -7.44 -3.43
CA LYS A 169 18.24 -8.18 -2.16
C LYS A 169 18.59 -7.29 -0.98
N GLU A 170 19.62 -6.47 -1.13
CA GLU A 170 20.10 -5.53 -0.11
C GLU A 170 19.04 -4.46 0.21
N ASP A 171 18.30 -3.97 -0.79
CA ASP A 171 17.18 -3.04 -0.59
C ASP A 171 16.04 -3.68 0.20
N TYR A 172 15.73 -4.96 -0.07
CA TYR A 172 14.74 -5.71 0.71
C TYR A 172 15.20 -5.96 2.15
N ASP A 173 16.48 -6.27 2.36
CA ASP A 173 17.05 -6.51 3.67
C ASP A 173 17.10 -5.20 4.49
N ALA A 174 17.49 -4.09 3.87
CA ALA A 174 17.49 -2.77 4.50
C ALA A 174 16.09 -2.34 4.95
N ALA A 175 15.09 -2.46 4.08
CA ALA A 175 13.71 -2.15 4.41
C ALA A 175 13.15 -3.04 5.54
N TRP A 176 13.47 -4.33 5.54
CA TRP A 176 13.09 -5.24 6.60
C TRP A 176 13.70 -4.86 7.96
N ASN A 177 15.00 -4.63 8.00
CA ASN A 177 15.71 -4.24 9.23
C ASN A 177 15.19 -2.91 9.78
N TRP A 178 14.94 -1.94 8.90
CA TRP A 178 14.36 -0.68 9.28
C TRP A 178 12.93 -0.85 9.83
N TYR A 179 12.10 -1.69 9.18
CA TYR A 179 10.76 -2.01 9.65
C TYR A 179 10.78 -2.57 11.09
N GLN A 180 11.69 -3.51 11.39
CA GLN A 180 11.84 -4.03 12.75
C GLN A 180 12.12 -2.94 13.78
N SER A 181 12.91 -1.94 13.41
CA SER A 181 13.25 -0.82 14.30
C SER A 181 12.07 0.11 14.54
N ILE A 182 11.22 0.34 13.53
CA ILE A 182 10.08 1.26 13.64
C ILE A 182 8.91 0.68 14.44
N LEU A 183 8.81 -0.65 14.54
CA LEU A 183 7.76 -1.30 15.33
C LEU A 183 7.73 -0.82 16.80
N SER A 184 8.90 -0.50 17.37
CA SER A 184 9.00 0.05 18.74
C SER A 184 8.35 1.43 18.90
N ARG A 185 7.93 2.06 17.81
CA ARG A 185 7.27 3.39 17.79
C ARG A 185 5.75 3.28 17.81
N LEU A 186 5.20 2.09 17.58
CA LEU A 186 3.76 1.91 17.59
C LEU A 186 3.23 1.95 19.03
N HIS A 187 2.22 2.77 19.26
CA HIS A 187 1.53 2.79 20.55
C HIS A 187 0.73 1.49 20.78
N PRO A 188 0.42 1.12 22.02
CA PRO A 188 -0.53 0.04 22.30
C PRO A 188 -1.83 0.27 21.54
N ASN A 189 -2.34 -0.78 20.88
CA ASN A 189 -3.53 -0.73 20.01
C ASN A 189 -3.38 0.17 18.76
N GLY A 190 -2.17 0.59 18.40
CA GLY A 190 -1.94 1.28 17.14
C GLY A 190 -2.09 0.35 15.95
N SER A 191 -2.45 0.89 14.78
CA SER A 191 -2.64 0.16 13.52
C SER A 191 -1.49 0.39 12.56
N ILE A 192 -1.22 -0.59 11.69
CA ILE A 192 -0.23 -0.49 10.62
C ILE A 192 -0.91 -0.78 9.29
N LEU A 193 -0.73 0.13 8.33
CA LEU A 193 -1.07 -0.06 6.93
C LEU A 193 0.23 -0.18 6.12
N VAL A 194 0.39 -1.24 5.35
CA VAL A 194 1.46 -1.39 4.34
C VAL A 194 0.78 -1.39 2.99
N VAL A 195 1.07 -0.40 2.18
CA VAL A 195 0.41 -0.18 0.89
C VAL A 195 1.46 -0.09 -0.20
N MET A 196 1.48 -1.04 -1.12
CA MET A 196 2.45 -1.05 -2.22
C MET A 196 2.05 -2.06 -3.30
N GLN A 197 2.60 -1.90 -4.50
CA GLN A 197 2.66 -3.01 -5.45
C GLN A 197 3.70 -4.04 -5.01
N ARG A 198 3.53 -5.27 -5.46
CA ARG A 198 4.50 -6.34 -5.19
C ARG A 198 5.71 -6.21 -6.11
N TRP A 199 6.87 -6.55 -5.58
CA TRP A 199 8.14 -6.56 -6.30
C TRP A 199 8.74 -7.95 -6.36
N SER A 200 8.71 -8.66 -5.23
CA SER A 200 9.35 -9.95 -5.05
C SER A 200 8.63 -10.73 -3.94
N LYS A 201 8.88 -12.03 -3.86
CA LYS A 201 8.53 -12.82 -2.66
C LYS A 201 9.28 -12.34 -1.41
N HIS A 202 10.40 -11.65 -1.61
CA HIS A 202 11.28 -11.15 -0.54
C HIS A 202 11.06 -9.67 -0.22
N ASP A 203 10.11 -8.99 -0.86
CA ASP A 203 9.73 -7.64 -0.51
C ASP A 203 9.12 -7.57 0.92
N LEU A 204 8.92 -6.37 1.44
CA LEU A 204 8.39 -6.19 2.79
C LEU A 204 7.09 -6.96 3.01
N CYS A 205 6.16 -6.89 2.06
CA CYS A 205 4.87 -7.60 2.16
C CYS A 205 5.05 -9.11 2.21
N GLY A 206 5.90 -9.68 1.34
CA GLY A 206 6.18 -11.12 1.34
C GLY A 206 6.77 -11.61 2.65
N ARG A 207 7.72 -10.86 3.22
CA ARG A 207 8.34 -11.19 4.52
C ARG A 207 7.35 -11.09 5.68
N LEU A 208 6.46 -10.11 5.68
CA LEU A 208 5.42 -9.96 6.71
C LEU A 208 4.42 -11.10 6.65
N ILE A 209 3.97 -11.49 5.46
CA ILE A 209 3.07 -12.63 5.25
C ILE A 209 3.73 -13.93 5.70
N ASP A 210 4.99 -14.15 5.34
CA ASP A 210 5.74 -15.33 5.73
C ASP A 210 5.96 -15.40 7.25
N ALA A 211 6.33 -14.28 7.89
CA ALA A 211 6.50 -14.22 9.34
C ALA A 211 5.19 -14.52 10.08
N SER A 212 4.07 -13.99 9.60
CA SER A 212 2.74 -14.26 10.13
C SER A 212 2.38 -15.74 10.08
N ARG A 213 2.67 -16.41 8.96
CA ARG A 213 2.39 -17.85 8.78
C ARG A 213 3.26 -18.74 9.65
N ARG A 214 4.54 -18.38 9.86
CA ARG A 214 5.50 -19.18 10.64
C ARG A 214 5.30 -19.06 12.15
N THR A 215 4.68 -17.98 12.61
CA THR A 215 4.52 -17.68 14.04
C THR A 215 3.06 -17.42 14.38
N PRO A 216 2.26 -18.46 14.65
CA PRO A 216 0.81 -18.31 14.90
C PRO A 216 0.44 -17.36 16.04
N GLY A 217 1.33 -17.20 17.05
CA GLY A 217 1.15 -16.26 18.15
C GLY A 217 1.54 -14.81 17.86
N SER A 218 2.07 -14.51 16.66
CA SER A 218 2.39 -13.16 16.24
C SER A 218 1.14 -12.40 15.77
N HIS A 219 1.28 -11.08 15.59
CA HIS A 219 0.25 -10.29 14.93
C HIS A 219 -0.03 -10.83 13.52
N GLN A 220 -1.26 -11.27 13.29
CA GLN A 220 -1.68 -11.75 11.98
C GLN A 220 -1.94 -10.58 11.05
N TRP A 221 -1.43 -10.69 9.82
CA TRP A 221 -1.63 -9.69 8.78
C TRP A 221 -2.82 -10.07 7.91
N GLU A 222 -3.76 -9.15 7.82
CA GLU A 222 -4.80 -9.18 6.81
C GLU A 222 -4.20 -8.70 5.48
N VAL A 223 -4.50 -9.39 4.38
CA VAL A 223 -3.94 -9.08 3.06
C VAL A 223 -5.08 -8.83 2.07
N ILE A 224 -5.15 -7.61 1.57
CA ILE A 224 -6.02 -7.22 0.47
C ILE A 224 -5.15 -7.20 -0.79
N THR A 225 -5.49 -8.03 -1.77
CA THR A 225 -4.80 -8.09 -3.05
C THR A 225 -5.73 -7.64 -4.16
N LEU A 226 -5.35 -6.58 -4.85
CA LEU A 226 -6.14 -5.92 -5.89
C LEU A 226 -5.33 -5.90 -7.20
N PRO A 227 -5.46 -6.93 -8.04
CA PRO A 227 -4.78 -7.00 -9.32
C PRO A 227 -5.34 -5.95 -10.30
N ALA A 228 -4.61 -5.66 -11.37
CA ALA A 228 -5.06 -4.75 -12.42
C ALA A 228 -6.20 -5.36 -13.26
N LEU A 229 -6.10 -6.65 -13.52
CA LEU A 229 -7.13 -7.45 -14.21
C LEU A 229 -7.52 -8.64 -13.35
N GLU A 230 -8.80 -8.86 -13.17
CA GLU A 230 -9.37 -10.07 -12.59
C GLU A 230 -9.74 -11.04 -13.71
N GLU A 231 -9.41 -12.31 -13.53
CA GLU A 231 -9.92 -13.38 -14.37
C GLU A 231 -11.34 -13.73 -13.92
N LYS A 232 -12.26 -13.73 -14.86
CA LYS A 232 -13.65 -14.15 -14.68
C LYS A 232 -13.90 -15.32 -15.60
N GLN A 233 -14.69 -16.28 -15.13
CA GLN A 233 -15.17 -17.37 -15.94
C GLN A 233 -16.65 -17.17 -16.21
N ASP A 234 -17.05 -17.23 -17.46
CA ASP A 234 -18.45 -17.18 -17.84
C ASP A 234 -19.16 -18.52 -17.60
N ILE A 235 -20.45 -18.55 -17.87
CA ILE A 235 -21.30 -19.74 -17.65
C ILE A 235 -20.88 -20.93 -18.54
N ASP A 236 -20.22 -20.65 -19.65
CA ASP A 236 -19.74 -21.66 -20.62
C ASP A 236 -18.28 -22.09 -20.34
N GLY A 237 -17.68 -21.54 -19.27
CA GLY A 237 -16.33 -21.87 -18.85
C GLY A 237 -15.22 -21.06 -19.54
N ASN A 238 -15.56 -20.07 -20.40
CA ASN A 238 -14.55 -19.23 -21.04
C ASN A 238 -13.98 -18.21 -20.07
N ILE A 239 -12.66 -18.04 -20.11
CA ILE A 239 -11.96 -17.05 -19.28
C ILE A 239 -11.99 -15.71 -20.00
N HIS A 240 -12.43 -14.68 -19.30
CA HIS A 240 -12.36 -13.30 -19.73
C HIS A 240 -11.76 -12.42 -18.62
N TYR A 241 -11.23 -11.29 -19.00
CA TYR A 241 -10.62 -10.35 -18.05
C TYR A 241 -11.55 -9.19 -17.76
N GLU A 242 -11.52 -8.69 -16.53
CA GLU A 242 -12.20 -7.49 -16.12
C GLU A 242 -11.25 -6.57 -15.37
N SER A 243 -11.22 -5.27 -15.73
CA SER A 243 -10.42 -4.30 -14.98
C SER A 243 -10.98 -4.14 -13.56
N THR A 244 -10.09 -4.08 -12.56
CA THR A 244 -10.48 -3.80 -11.17
C THR A 244 -11.09 -2.40 -11.00
N TRP A 245 -10.75 -1.47 -11.89
CA TRP A 245 -11.30 -0.11 -11.90
C TRP A 245 -11.67 0.33 -13.33
N PRO A 246 -12.78 -0.21 -13.90
CA PRO A 246 -13.15 0.06 -15.29
C PRO A 246 -13.55 1.52 -15.56
N GLU A 247 -13.97 2.27 -14.53
CA GLU A 247 -14.34 3.68 -14.63
C GLU A 247 -13.14 4.58 -14.95
N TYR A 248 -11.93 4.17 -14.58
CA TYR A 248 -10.69 4.90 -14.86
C TYR A 248 -9.82 4.20 -15.92
N TRP A 249 -9.66 2.90 -15.80
CA TRP A 249 -8.93 2.04 -16.74
C TRP A 249 -9.88 1.00 -17.34
N SER A 250 -10.40 1.24 -18.54
CA SER A 250 -11.25 0.26 -19.19
C SER A 250 -10.53 -1.10 -19.35
N THR A 251 -11.29 -2.19 -19.34
CA THR A 251 -10.73 -3.54 -19.52
C THR A 251 -9.91 -3.64 -20.80
N LYS A 252 -10.41 -3.06 -21.92
CA LYS A 252 -9.70 -3.02 -23.19
C LYS A 252 -8.33 -2.34 -23.08
N ALA A 253 -8.27 -1.19 -22.42
CA ALA A 253 -7.00 -0.46 -22.25
C ALA A 253 -6.02 -1.26 -21.37
N MET A 254 -6.51 -1.95 -20.33
CA MET A 254 -5.65 -2.76 -19.47
C MET A 254 -5.14 -4.02 -20.16
N VAL A 255 -5.97 -4.67 -20.98
CA VAL A 255 -5.53 -5.82 -21.80
C VAL A 255 -4.47 -5.36 -22.81
N GLN A 256 -4.68 -4.25 -23.48
CA GLN A 256 -3.69 -3.69 -24.41
C GLN A 256 -2.37 -3.34 -23.71
N LEU A 257 -2.42 -2.74 -22.52
CA LEU A 257 -1.22 -2.47 -21.72
C LEU A 257 -0.49 -3.77 -21.34
N ARG A 258 -1.23 -4.81 -20.94
CA ARG A 258 -0.66 -6.14 -20.65
C ARG A 258 0.08 -6.70 -21.86
N GLU A 259 -0.55 -6.71 -23.04
CA GLU A 259 0.05 -7.23 -24.26
C GLU A 259 1.32 -6.46 -24.63
N THR A 260 1.28 -5.12 -24.54
CA THR A 260 2.44 -4.27 -24.79
C THR A 260 3.58 -4.60 -23.82
N MET A 261 3.29 -4.70 -22.52
CA MET A 261 4.31 -5.03 -21.53
C MET A 261 4.88 -6.45 -21.73
N MET A 262 4.02 -7.43 -22.03
CA MET A 262 4.44 -8.82 -22.22
C MET A 262 5.35 -9.00 -23.43
N ALA A 263 5.30 -8.11 -24.42
CA ALA A 263 6.18 -8.12 -25.58
C ALA A 263 7.61 -7.61 -25.26
N GLU A 264 7.79 -6.87 -24.15
CA GLU A 264 9.07 -6.30 -23.77
C GLU A 264 9.92 -7.26 -22.93
N PRO A 265 11.27 -7.22 -23.01
CA PRO A 265 12.14 -7.98 -22.11
C PRO A 265 11.85 -7.65 -20.64
N GLY A 266 11.62 -8.69 -19.82
CA GLY A 266 11.24 -8.51 -18.40
C GLY A 266 9.80 -8.06 -18.16
N GLY A 267 9.01 -7.83 -19.21
CA GLY A 267 7.63 -7.36 -19.11
C GLY A 267 6.72 -8.34 -18.39
N ALA A 268 6.91 -9.64 -18.57
CA ALA A 268 6.16 -10.67 -17.86
C ALA A 268 6.35 -10.55 -16.35
N TRP A 269 7.57 -10.31 -15.87
CA TRP A 269 7.84 -10.08 -14.46
C TRP A 269 7.14 -8.82 -13.97
N ARG A 270 7.29 -7.68 -14.68
CA ARG A 270 6.63 -6.41 -14.31
C ARG A 270 5.12 -6.56 -14.24
N TRP A 271 4.53 -7.19 -15.24
CA TRP A 271 3.08 -7.42 -15.25
C TRP A 271 2.64 -8.28 -14.06
N ASN A 272 3.23 -9.44 -13.89
CA ASN A 272 2.81 -10.37 -12.85
C ASN A 272 3.07 -9.83 -11.44
N SER A 273 4.22 -9.21 -11.20
CA SER A 273 4.56 -8.65 -9.89
C SER A 273 3.77 -7.39 -9.59
N MET A 274 3.92 -6.34 -10.42
CA MET A 274 3.43 -5.01 -10.10
C MET A 274 1.95 -4.82 -10.43
N TYR A 275 1.46 -5.44 -11.50
CA TYR A 275 0.07 -5.28 -11.93
C TYR A 275 -0.85 -6.39 -11.42
N GLN A 276 -0.40 -7.64 -11.43
CA GLN A 276 -1.19 -8.76 -10.91
C GLN A 276 -0.91 -9.10 -9.45
N GLN A 277 0.00 -8.41 -8.80
CA GLN A 277 0.40 -8.63 -7.40
C GLN A 277 0.90 -10.04 -7.11
N ASN A 278 1.39 -10.74 -8.13
CA ASN A 278 1.86 -12.12 -8.05
C ASN A 278 3.34 -12.25 -8.46
N PRO A 279 4.30 -11.87 -7.59
CA PRO A 279 5.74 -11.93 -7.89
C PRO A 279 6.31 -13.36 -7.96
N GLY A 280 5.47 -14.36 -7.74
CA GLY A 280 5.86 -15.77 -7.76
C GLY A 280 5.26 -16.57 -8.90
N ALA A 281 4.65 -15.89 -9.90
CA ALA A 281 4.12 -16.56 -11.08
C ALA A 281 5.24 -17.33 -11.82
N ASP A 282 4.93 -18.53 -12.29
CA ASP A 282 5.91 -19.41 -12.99
C ASP A 282 6.54 -18.73 -14.22
N SER A 283 5.83 -17.76 -14.84
CA SER A 283 6.36 -16.95 -15.95
C SER A 283 7.52 -16.01 -15.56
N VAL A 284 7.76 -15.83 -14.27
CA VAL A 284 8.85 -14.97 -13.72
C VAL A 284 10.10 -15.80 -13.37
N SER A 285 9.96 -17.12 -13.27
CA SER A 285 11.08 -18.01 -12.95
C SER A 285 11.95 -18.23 -14.18
N MET A 286 13.28 -18.07 -14.05
CA MET A 286 14.23 -18.47 -15.08
C MET A 286 14.13 -19.99 -15.39
N MET A 287 13.68 -20.77 -14.42
CA MET A 287 13.40 -22.21 -14.57
C MET A 287 11.89 -22.42 -14.44
N LYS A 288 11.22 -22.61 -15.57
CA LYS A 288 9.78 -22.93 -15.58
C LYS A 288 9.55 -24.30 -15.00
N ARG A 289 8.40 -24.49 -14.31
CA ARG A 289 7.99 -25.78 -13.75
C ARG A 289 8.01 -26.91 -14.79
N ASP A 290 7.66 -26.60 -16.01
CA ASP A 290 7.63 -27.51 -17.15
C ASP A 290 9.03 -28.02 -17.56
N TYR A 291 10.10 -27.37 -17.11
CA TYR A 291 11.48 -27.84 -17.29
C TYR A 291 11.88 -28.93 -16.29
N TRP A 292 11.12 -29.09 -15.21
CA TRP A 292 11.35 -30.12 -14.21
C TRP A 292 10.66 -31.41 -14.63
N ARG A 293 11.40 -32.36 -15.14
CA ARG A 293 10.89 -33.71 -15.35
C ARG A 293 10.86 -34.45 -14.02
N LYS A 294 9.70 -35.00 -13.68
CA LYS A 294 9.63 -35.92 -12.51
C LYS A 294 10.46 -37.17 -12.81
N TRP A 295 11.29 -37.55 -11.85
CA TRP A 295 12.01 -38.81 -11.91
C TRP A 295 11.02 -39.96 -11.66
N GLU A 296 10.83 -40.82 -12.65
CA GLU A 296 9.82 -41.88 -12.62
C GLU A 296 10.36 -43.21 -12.08
N LYS A 297 11.67 -43.31 -11.84
CA LYS A 297 12.31 -44.54 -11.32
C LYS A 297 12.44 -44.46 -9.81
N SER A 298 12.46 -45.63 -9.16
CA SER A 298 12.54 -45.78 -7.69
C SER A 298 13.86 -45.29 -7.06
N SER A 299 14.92 -45.10 -7.85
CA SER A 299 16.18 -44.54 -7.37
C SER A 299 16.73 -43.49 -8.35
N PRO A 300 17.31 -42.37 -7.86
CA PRO A 300 17.92 -41.35 -8.72
C PRO A 300 19.14 -41.95 -9.46
N PRO A 301 19.52 -41.38 -10.63
CA PRO A 301 20.73 -41.79 -11.34
C PRO A 301 21.94 -41.55 -10.43
N LYS A 302 22.95 -42.39 -10.57
CA LYS A 302 24.26 -42.12 -9.95
C LYS A 302 24.81 -40.84 -10.61
N CYS A 303 24.94 -39.79 -9.83
CA CYS A 303 25.57 -38.55 -10.29
C CYS A 303 27.00 -38.53 -9.73
N GLU A 304 27.98 -38.34 -10.59
CA GLU A 304 29.31 -37.90 -10.19
C GLU A 304 29.28 -36.36 -10.17
N PHE A 305 29.49 -35.79 -8.98
CA PHE A 305 29.68 -34.35 -8.85
C PHE A 305 31.14 -34.05 -9.13
N VAL A 306 31.42 -33.30 -10.19
CA VAL A 306 32.71 -32.62 -10.38
C VAL A 306 32.57 -31.26 -9.68
N ILE A 307 33.32 -31.07 -8.60
CA ILE A 307 33.45 -29.79 -7.88
C ILE A 307 34.43 -28.90 -8.64
#